data_5321dcb529631666cc561a8be4c7eadc
#
_entry.id   5321dcb529631666cc561a8be4c7eadc
#
_cell.length_a   1.000
_cell.length_b   1.000
_cell.length_c   1.000
_cell.angle_alpha   90.00
_cell.angle_beta   90.00
_cell.angle_gamma   90.00
#
_symmetry.space_group_name_H-M   'P 1'
#
loop_
_entity.id
_entity.type
_entity.pdbx_description
1 polymer ?
#
loop_
_entity_poly.entity_id
_entity_poly.type
_entity_poly.pdbx_seq_one_letter_code
_entity_poly.pdbx_strand_id
1 'polypeptide(L)'
;MKIICRPSPAVRAFTLVELLTVIAIIAILMGLLFPAIGVVKEQARKVQAKTDVTNIVASVKQYYTEYGKYPPVDLKSTNTTDDSMVGDKEAQATTDNNALFDTLRARDSGINVKHALNPRRIVFFESKSVSDPKNPRSGFADKSDSPSPGSFYDPWGKQYNIIMDSNYDNVITIEKQYKDFAAENSPRVGCGAFALGKDNKLGTDGDQTYKKGSTISDDVISWQ
;
A
#
# COMPACT_ATOMS: atom_id res chain seq x y z
N MET A 1 81.68 0.16 -5.24
CA MET A 1 80.24 0.06 -4.81
C MET A 1 79.48 1.10 -5.64
N LYS A 2 78.71 0.65 -6.65
CA LYS A 2 78.00 1.54 -7.59
C LYS A 2 76.59 1.70 -7.11
N ILE A 3 76.16 2.87 -6.64
CA ILE A 3 74.84 3.19 -6.18
C ILE A 3 73.98 3.43 -7.44
N ILE A 4 73.00 2.53 -7.67
CA ILE A 4 72.01 2.68 -8.74
C ILE A 4 70.84 3.51 -8.17
N CYS A 5 70.79 4.82 -8.51
CA CYS A 5 69.54 5.59 -8.26
C CYS A 5 68.45 5.12 -9.17
N ARG A 6 67.33 4.53 -8.60
CA ARG A 6 66.13 4.28 -9.31
C ARG A 6 65.36 5.60 -9.49
N PRO A 7 64.93 5.96 -10.72
CA PRO A 7 64.09 7.11 -10.90
C PRO A 7 62.74 6.90 -10.21
N SER A 8 62.32 7.83 -9.37
CA SER A 8 60.98 7.83 -8.78
C SER A 8 59.93 8.02 -9.87
N PRO A 9 58.80 7.30 -9.81
CA PRO A 9 57.74 7.47 -10.80
C PRO A 9 57.23 8.91 -10.76
N ALA A 10 57.14 9.55 -11.94
CA ALA A 10 56.60 10.89 -12.09
C ALA A 10 55.12 10.87 -11.64
N VAL A 11 54.80 11.50 -10.52
CA VAL A 11 53.41 11.71 -10.07
C VAL A 11 52.81 12.76 -11.02
N ARG A 12 51.82 12.33 -11.82
CA ARG A 12 51.07 13.28 -12.65
C ARG A 12 50.23 14.17 -11.73
N ALA A 13 50.52 15.43 -11.67
CA ALA A 13 49.75 16.42 -10.95
C ALA A 13 48.46 16.73 -11.75
N PHE A 14 47.31 16.72 -11.10
CA PHE A 14 46.03 17.08 -11.70
C PHE A 14 45.99 18.59 -11.96
N THR A 15 45.52 18.98 -13.14
CA THR A 15 45.39 20.41 -13.47
C THR A 15 44.06 20.96 -12.89
N LEU A 16 44.07 22.26 -12.54
CA LEU A 16 42.88 22.94 -12.05
C LEU A 16 41.73 22.90 -13.08
N VAL A 17 42.07 22.96 -14.38
CA VAL A 17 41.14 22.90 -15.50
C VAL A 17 40.49 21.52 -15.61
N GLU A 18 41.24 20.43 -15.44
CA GLU A 18 40.67 19.06 -15.43
C GLU A 18 39.68 18.88 -14.30
N LEU A 19 39.98 19.40 -13.10
CA LEU A 19 39.01 19.33 -11.99
C LEU A 19 37.76 20.17 -12.27
N LEU A 20 37.93 21.37 -12.81
CA LEU A 20 36.82 22.29 -13.09
C LEU A 20 35.88 21.72 -14.17
N THR A 21 36.44 21.12 -15.22
CA THR A 21 35.62 20.49 -16.28
C THR A 21 34.81 19.32 -15.74
N VAL A 22 35.36 18.48 -14.86
CA VAL A 22 34.65 17.34 -14.25
C VAL A 22 33.48 17.80 -13.37
N ILE A 23 33.74 18.81 -12.50
CA ILE A 23 32.66 19.32 -11.64
C ILE A 23 31.56 20.03 -12.45
N ALA A 24 31.91 20.71 -13.56
CA ALA A 24 30.93 21.32 -14.45
C ALA A 24 30.03 20.27 -15.11
N ILE A 25 30.60 19.16 -15.59
CA ILE A 25 29.81 18.05 -16.18
C ILE A 25 28.92 17.41 -15.13
N ILE A 26 29.44 17.13 -13.92
CA ILE A 26 28.65 16.56 -12.82
C ILE A 26 27.49 17.49 -12.44
N ALA A 27 27.73 18.80 -12.37
CA ALA A 27 26.68 19.77 -12.03
C ALA A 27 25.54 19.78 -13.07
N ILE A 28 25.86 19.72 -14.36
CA ILE A 28 24.88 19.64 -15.44
C ILE A 28 24.09 18.33 -15.33
N LEU A 29 24.75 17.19 -15.16
CA LEU A 29 24.09 15.88 -15.04
C LEU A 29 23.18 15.82 -13.81
N MET A 30 23.64 16.30 -12.66
CA MET A 30 22.84 16.38 -11.43
C MET A 30 21.62 17.28 -11.61
N GLY A 31 21.77 18.43 -12.26
CA GLY A 31 20.69 19.37 -12.53
C GLY A 31 19.52 18.76 -13.32
N LEU A 32 19.81 17.84 -14.24
CA LEU A 32 18.81 17.11 -15.02
C LEU A 32 18.24 15.89 -14.26
N LEU A 33 19.02 15.26 -13.39
CA LEU A 33 18.64 14.04 -12.69
C LEU A 33 17.66 14.31 -11.51
N PHE A 34 17.89 15.40 -10.74
CA PHE A 34 17.11 15.69 -9.54
C PHE A 34 15.58 15.72 -9.76
N PRO A 35 15.02 16.42 -10.77
CA PRO A 35 13.58 16.44 -10.97
C PRO A 35 13.02 15.06 -11.37
N ALA A 36 13.79 14.23 -12.10
CA ALA A 36 13.35 12.91 -12.53
C ALA A 36 13.19 11.91 -11.37
N ILE A 37 14.00 12.00 -10.32
CA ILE A 37 13.98 11.09 -9.17
C ILE A 37 12.62 11.13 -8.45
N GLY A 38 11.99 12.30 -8.32
CA GLY A 38 10.70 12.45 -7.67
C GLY A 38 9.59 11.67 -8.38
N VAL A 39 9.55 11.78 -9.71
CA VAL A 39 8.55 11.08 -10.55
C VAL A 39 8.73 9.55 -10.47
N VAL A 40 9.99 9.08 -10.57
CA VAL A 40 10.30 7.64 -10.50
C VAL A 40 9.92 7.05 -9.14
N LYS A 41 10.20 7.75 -8.04
CA LYS A 41 9.80 7.31 -6.68
C LYS A 41 8.30 7.20 -6.54
N GLU A 42 7.55 8.16 -7.08
CA GLU A 42 6.09 8.14 -7.02
C GLU A 42 5.52 6.99 -7.85
N GLN A 43 6.05 6.75 -9.04
CA GLN A 43 5.66 5.61 -9.85
C GLN A 43 5.94 4.27 -9.14
N ALA A 44 7.09 4.14 -8.48
CA ALA A 44 7.43 2.95 -7.71
C ALA A 44 6.44 2.72 -6.54
N ARG A 45 6.00 3.78 -5.85
CA ARG A 45 4.97 3.68 -4.80
C ARG A 45 3.62 3.20 -5.35
N LYS A 46 3.19 3.73 -6.51
CA LYS A 46 1.96 3.29 -7.16
C LYS A 46 2.01 1.81 -7.56
N VAL A 47 3.12 1.36 -8.12
CA VAL A 47 3.31 -0.07 -8.46
C VAL A 47 3.30 -0.93 -7.20
N GLN A 48 3.96 -0.52 -6.13
CA GLN A 48 3.91 -1.22 -4.84
C GLN A 48 2.48 -1.31 -4.33
N ALA A 49 1.75 -0.20 -4.27
CA ALA A 49 0.37 -0.18 -3.81
C ALA A 49 -0.53 -1.08 -4.68
N LYS A 50 -0.35 -1.08 -6.02
CA LYS A 50 -1.10 -1.97 -6.91
C LYS A 50 -0.83 -3.45 -6.64
N THR A 51 0.42 -3.80 -6.36
CA THR A 51 0.80 -5.16 -5.96
C THR A 51 0.16 -5.53 -4.62
N ASP A 52 0.20 -4.63 -3.65
CA ASP A 52 -0.34 -4.86 -2.32
C ASP A 52 -1.88 -5.05 -2.37
N VAL A 53 -2.64 -4.20 -3.07
CA VAL A 53 -4.11 -4.37 -3.19
C VAL A 53 -4.47 -5.68 -3.91
N THR A 54 -3.67 -6.09 -4.90
CA THR A 54 -3.87 -7.35 -5.60
C THR A 54 -3.62 -8.54 -4.68
N ASN A 55 -2.55 -8.51 -3.88
CA ASN A 55 -2.22 -9.54 -2.90
C ASN A 55 -3.25 -9.63 -1.77
N ILE A 56 -3.78 -8.50 -1.29
CA ILE A 56 -4.86 -8.46 -0.30
C ILE A 56 -6.09 -9.19 -0.85
N VAL A 57 -6.54 -8.85 -2.05
CA VAL A 57 -7.71 -9.50 -2.68
C VAL A 57 -7.47 -11.00 -2.88
N ALA A 58 -6.28 -11.39 -3.30
CA ALA A 58 -5.90 -12.81 -3.45
C ALA A 58 -5.98 -13.55 -2.11
N SER A 59 -5.51 -12.95 -1.03
CA SER A 59 -5.51 -13.56 0.31
C SER A 59 -6.92 -13.70 0.87
N VAL A 60 -7.80 -12.71 0.65
CA VAL A 60 -9.22 -12.80 1.03
C VAL A 60 -9.91 -13.93 0.26
N LYS A 61 -9.64 -14.07 -1.05
CA LYS A 61 -10.18 -15.17 -1.87
C LYS A 61 -9.65 -16.54 -1.45
N GLN A 62 -8.39 -16.64 -1.04
CA GLN A 62 -7.82 -17.88 -0.49
C GLN A 62 -8.50 -18.26 0.82
N TYR A 63 -8.73 -17.29 1.71
CA TYR A 63 -9.49 -17.50 2.94
C TYR A 63 -10.93 -17.98 2.62
N TYR A 64 -11.60 -17.34 1.66
CA TYR A 64 -12.93 -17.75 1.20
C TYR A 64 -12.93 -19.19 0.67
N THR A 65 -11.93 -19.55 -0.12
CA THR A 65 -11.80 -20.94 -0.65
C THR A 65 -11.63 -21.96 0.46
N GLU A 66 -10.92 -21.61 1.53
CA GLU A 66 -10.63 -22.49 2.67
C GLU A 66 -11.81 -22.65 3.63
N TYR A 67 -12.52 -21.55 3.92
CA TYR A 67 -13.56 -21.50 4.95
C TYR A 67 -14.99 -21.35 4.41
N GLY A 68 -15.17 -21.19 3.11
CA GLY A 68 -16.49 -21.01 2.46
C GLY A 68 -17.19 -19.70 2.79
N LYS A 69 -16.50 -18.75 3.43
CA LYS A 69 -17.05 -17.44 3.82
C LYS A 69 -15.96 -16.37 3.80
N TYR A 70 -16.34 -15.11 3.64
CA TYR A 70 -15.42 -13.99 3.81
C TYR A 70 -14.98 -13.84 5.27
N PRO A 71 -13.73 -13.35 5.54
CA PRO A 71 -13.28 -13.09 6.90
C PRO A 71 -14.20 -12.07 7.56
N PRO A 72 -14.86 -12.37 8.70
CA PRO A 72 -15.62 -11.37 9.41
C PRO A 72 -14.70 -10.30 9.99
N VAL A 73 -15.13 -9.05 9.95
CA VAL A 73 -14.36 -7.88 10.42
C VAL A 73 -15.03 -7.20 11.62
N ASP A 74 -16.27 -7.52 11.89
CA ASP A 74 -17.01 -7.13 13.08
C ASP A 74 -17.86 -8.29 13.56
N LEU A 75 -17.59 -8.78 14.78
CA LEU A 75 -18.37 -9.87 15.38
C LEU A 75 -19.74 -9.42 15.92
N LYS A 76 -19.97 -8.10 16.00
CA LYS A 76 -21.22 -7.52 16.49
C LYS A 76 -22.20 -7.15 15.37
N SER A 77 -21.69 -6.99 14.15
CA SER A 77 -22.53 -6.69 13.00
C SER A 77 -23.32 -7.94 12.60
N THR A 78 -24.59 -7.93 12.91
CA THR A 78 -25.58 -8.91 12.41
C THR A 78 -26.18 -8.48 11.06
N ASN A 79 -25.67 -7.39 10.50
CA ASN A 79 -26.19 -6.81 9.27
C ASN A 79 -25.64 -7.60 8.07
N THR A 80 -26.45 -8.47 7.53
CA THR A 80 -26.14 -9.30 6.34
C THR A 80 -26.61 -8.65 5.05
N THR A 81 -27.09 -7.39 5.11
CA THR A 81 -27.62 -6.67 3.94
C THR A 81 -26.59 -5.79 3.23
N ASP A 82 -25.53 -5.42 3.93
CA ASP A 82 -24.50 -4.52 3.41
C ASP A 82 -23.14 -5.21 3.36
N ASP A 83 -22.28 -4.74 2.47
CA ASP A 83 -20.89 -5.18 2.38
C ASP A 83 -20.08 -4.74 3.58
N SER A 84 -19.09 -5.56 3.96
CA SER A 84 -18.18 -5.24 5.04
C SER A 84 -16.98 -4.44 4.53
N MET A 85 -16.66 -3.34 5.21
CA MET A 85 -15.51 -2.52 4.89
C MET A 85 -14.60 -2.29 6.09
N VAL A 86 -13.30 -2.39 5.86
CA VAL A 86 -12.24 -2.01 6.82
C VAL A 86 -11.21 -1.10 6.14
N GLY A 87 -10.57 -0.24 6.92
CA GLY A 87 -9.53 0.64 6.39
C GLY A 87 -9.45 2.02 7.05
N ASP A 88 -9.06 3.01 6.27
CA ASP A 88 -8.89 4.39 6.71
C ASP A 88 -10.24 5.13 6.83
N LYS A 89 -10.32 6.03 7.81
CA LYS A 89 -11.52 6.85 8.04
C LYS A 89 -11.79 7.85 6.90
N GLU A 90 -10.77 8.30 6.21
CA GLU A 90 -10.93 9.15 5.01
C GLU A 90 -11.68 8.41 3.89
N ALA A 91 -11.55 7.10 3.83
CA ALA A 91 -12.33 6.24 2.94
C ALA A 91 -13.70 5.84 3.52
N GLN A 92 -14.12 6.45 4.63
CA GLN A 92 -15.37 6.17 5.33
C GLN A 92 -15.46 4.78 5.97
N ALA A 93 -14.32 4.11 6.19
CA ALA A 93 -14.30 2.88 6.97
C ALA A 93 -14.55 3.18 8.46
N THR A 94 -15.35 2.33 9.10
CA THR A 94 -15.68 2.44 10.52
C THR A 94 -14.75 1.58 11.40
N THR A 95 -14.08 0.62 10.80
CA THR A 95 -13.21 -0.35 11.46
C THR A 95 -11.83 -0.33 10.80
N ASP A 96 -10.78 -0.31 11.60
CA ASP A 96 -9.40 -0.39 11.12
C ASP A 96 -9.14 -1.75 10.45
N ASN A 97 -8.22 -1.79 9.49
CA ASN A 97 -7.95 -3.01 8.72
C ASN A 97 -7.21 -4.10 9.50
N ASN A 98 -6.71 -3.81 10.72
CA ASN A 98 -6.14 -4.82 11.62
C ASN A 98 -7.13 -5.94 11.91
N ALA A 99 -8.44 -5.64 12.01
CA ALA A 99 -9.47 -6.64 12.21
C ALA A 99 -9.43 -7.75 11.16
N LEU A 100 -9.26 -7.38 9.88
CA LEU A 100 -9.08 -8.34 8.78
C LEU A 100 -7.72 -9.05 8.86
N PHE A 101 -6.64 -8.29 9.06
CA PHE A 101 -5.29 -8.84 9.01
C PHE A 101 -4.93 -9.73 10.21
N ASP A 102 -5.55 -9.56 11.38
CA ASP A 102 -5.39 -10.52 12.47
C ASP A 102 -5.85 -11.92 12.06
N THR A 103 -6.93 -12.00 11.27
CA THR A 103 -7.44 -13.27 10.73
C THR A 103 -6.55 -13.80 9.61
N LEU A 104 -6.22 -12.98 8.61
CA LEU A 104 -5.43 -13.41 7.43
C LEU A 104 -3.97 -13.77 7.78
N ARG A 105 -3.41 -13.18 8.82
CA ARG A 105 -2.06 -13.47 9.33
C ARG A 105 -2.02 -14.57 10.39
N ALA A 106 -3.17 -15.18 10.69
CA ALA A 106 -3.31 -16.16 11.77
C ALA A 106 -2.79 -15.65 13.13
N ARG A 107 -2.96 -14.37 13.44
CA ARG A 107 -2.56 -13.81 14.75
C ARG A 107 -3.58 -14.19 15.81
N ASP A 108 -3.08 -14.51 17.02
CA ASP A 108 -3.93 -14.69 18.21
C ASP A 108 -4.19 -13.33 18.86
N SER A 109 -4.96 -12.47 18.20
CA SER A 109 -5.22 -11.09 18.63
C SER A 109 -6.55 -10.57 18.05
N GLY A 110 -7.02 -9.47 18.61
CA GLY A 110 -8.21 -8.77 18.13
C GLY A 110 -9.42 -9.67 18.04
N ILE A 111 -10.05 -9.71 16.85
CA ILE A 111 -11.22 -10.55 16.59
C ILE A 111 -10.88 -12.02 16.38
N ASN A 112 -9.62 -12.34 16.12
CA ASN A 112 -9.13 -13.72 15.90
C ASN A 112 -8.55 -14.35 17.18
N VAL A 113 -8.91 -13.84 18.34
CA VAL A 113 -8.46 -14.39 19.64
C VAL A 113 -8.72 -15.91 19.70
N LYS A 114 -7.71 -16.66 20.19
CA LYS A 114 -7.69 -18.15 20.18
C LYS A 114 -7.85 -18.76 18.79
N HIS A 115 -7.49 -18.02 17.76
CA HIS A 115 -7.65 -18.39 16.34
C HIS A 115 -9.09 -18.77 15.95
N ALA A 116 -10.08 -18.14 16.60
CA ALA A 116 -11.49 -18.48 16.42
C ALA A 116 -11.97 -18.33 14.96
N LEU A 117 -11.41 -17.39 14.21
CA LEU A 117 -11.74 -17.14 12.80
C LEU A 117 -10.82 -17.87 11.82
N ASN A 118 -9.64 -18.25 12.27
CA ASN A 118 -8.66 -19.02 11.47
C ASN A 118 -8.13 -20.22 12.28
N PRO A 119 -8.99 -21.22 12.59
CA PRO A 119 -8.63 -22.34 13.46
C PRO A 119 -7.53 -23.22 12.89
N ARG A 120 -7.35 -23.25 11.57
CA ARG A 120 -6.25 -23.98 10.91
C ARG A 120 -4.92 -23.22 10.96
N ARG A 121 -4.92 -21.97 11.44
CA ARG A 121 -3.74 -21.09 11.55
C ARG A 121 -2.99 -20.92 10.24
N ILE A 122 -3.71 -20.86 9.12
CA ILE A 122 -3.12 -20.67 7.80
C ILE A 122 -2.79 -19.18 7.63
N VAL A 123 -1.55 -18.89 7.30
CA VAL A 123 -1.12 -17.53 6.96
C VAL A 123 -1.47 -17.27 5.48
N PHE A 124 -2.54 -16.52 5.22
CA PHE A 124 -2.99 -16.17 3.88
C PHE A 124 -2.29 -14.90 3.36
N PHE A 125 -1.90 -14.01 4.27
CA PHE A 125 -1.23 -12.76 3.93
C PHE A 125 -0.01 -12.52 4.81
N GLU A 126 1.11 -12.19 4.20
CA GLU A 126 2.33 -11.81 4.89
C GLU A 126 2.99 -10.61 4.19
N SER A 127 3.53 -9.69 4.94
CA SER A 127 4.29 -8.54 4.46
C SER A 127 5.26 -8.05 5.52
N LYS A 128 6.16 -7.15 5.14
CA LYS A 128 7.14 -6.56 6.06
C LYS A 128 6.47 -5.67 7.10
N SER A 129 7.13 -5.50 8.25
CA SER A 129 6.77 -4.48 9.22
C SER A 129 7.26 -3.09 8.79
N VAL A 130 6.58 -2.05 9.25
CA VAL A 130 6.98 -0.66 9.00
C VAL A 130 8.31 -0.32 9.65
N SER A 131 9.08 0.60 9.05
CA SER A 131 10.34 1.06 9.61
C SER A 131 10.13 2.00 10.80
N ASP A 132 9.12 2.88 10.73
CA ASP A 132 8.76 3.81 11.80
C ASP A 132 7.33 3.51 12.27
N PRO A 133 7.17 2.97 13.50
CA PRO A 133 5.85 2.64 14.05
C PRO A 133 4.95 3.84 14.29
N LYS A 134 5.51 5.03 14.55
CA LYS A 134 4.75 6.25 14.83
C LYS A 134 4.26 6.94 13.57
N ASN A 135 4.95 6.71 12.45
CA ASN A 135 4.56 7.21 11.14
C ASN A 135 4.59 6.06 10.11
N PRO A 136 3.67 5.10 10.23
CA PRO A 136 3.71 3.85 9.50
C PRO A 136 3.51 4.07 8.00
N ARG A 137 4.34 3.38 7.19
CA ARG A 137 4.27 3.36 5.72
C ARG A 137 4.76 2.03 5.17
N SER A 138 4.13 1.57 4.10
CA SER A 138 4.58 0.38 3.34
C SER A 138 4.77 -0.86 4.20
N GLY A 139 3.79 -1.26 5.03
CA GLY A 139 3.93 -2.45 5.84
C GLY A 139 3.00 -2.50 7.05
N PHE A 140 3.20 -3.51 7.91
CA PHE A 140 2.45 -3.70 9.13
C PHE A 140 2.97 -2.86 10.30
N ALA A 141 2.09 -2.15 10.96
CA ALA A 141 2.37 -1.42 12.20
C ALA A 141 2.13 -2.32 13.42
N ASP A 142 3.01 -3.29 13.65
CA ASP A 142 2.81 -4.32 14.69
C ASP A 142 3.12 -3.87 16.12
N LYS A 143 3.78 -2.73 16.31
CA LYS A 143 4.14 -2.24 17.65
C LYS A 143 2.98 -1.52 18.33
N SER A 144 2.90 -1.63 19.63
CA SER A 144 1.83 -1.08 20.46
C SER A 144 1.79 0.46 20.49
N ASP A 145 2.89 1.13 20.13
CA ASP A 145 2.99 2.59 20.03
C ASP A 145 2.58 3.14 18.63
N SER A 146 2.13 2.26 17.75
CA SER A 146 1.59 2.63 16.45
C SER A 146 0.17 3.21 16.57
N PRO A 147 -0.27 4.09 15.65
CA PRO A 147 -1.62 4.67 15.64
C PRO A 147 -2.75 3.62 15.61
N SER A 148 -2.56 2.53 14.87
CA SER A 148 -3.45 1.38 14.85
C SER A 148 -2.61 0.10 14.77
N PRO A 149 -2.30 -0.54 15.93
CA PRO A 149 -1.45 -1.72 15.96
C PRO A 149 -2.05 -2.90 15.20
N GLY A 150 -1.23 -3.54 14.35
CA GLY A 150 -1.66 -4.66 13.51
C GLY A 150 -2.21 -4.24 12.14
N SER A 151 -2.42 -2.95 11.90
CA SER A 151 -2.90 -2.45 10.60
C SER A 151 -1.81 -2.45 9.53
N PHE A 152 -2.25 -2.62 8.28
CA PHE A 152 -1.41 -2.60 7.09
C PHE A 152 -1.51 -1.24 6.38
N TYR A 153 -0.37 -0.61 6.17
CA TYR A 153 -0.25 0.75 5.65
C TYR A 153 0.34 0.80 4.24
N ASP A 154 -0.20 1.69 3.44
CA ASP A 154 0.25 1.98 2.09
C ASP A 154 1.57 2.79 2.06
N PRO A 155 2.17 3.05 0.87
CA PRO A 155 3.40 3.84 0.75
C PRO A 155 3.27 5.32 1.13
N TRP A 156 2.06 5.85 1.25
CA TRP A 156 1.80 7.25 1.61
C TRP A 156 1.44 7.42 3.09
N GLY A 157 1.11 6.33 3.80
CA GLY A 157 0.89 6.31 5.25
C GLY A 157 -0.58 6.25 5.65
N LYS A 158 -1.44 5.83 4.75
CA LYS A 158 -2.84 5.51 5.03
C LYS A 158 -3.04 4.00 5.13
N GLN A 159 -4.09 3.57 5.80
CA GLN A 159 -4.46 2.16 5.80
C GLN A 159 -4.99 1.75 4.43
N TYR A 160 -4.67 0.54 3.98
CA TYR A 160 -5.39 -0.04 2.85
C TYR A 160 -6.85 -0.24 3.20
N ASN A 161 -7.72 0.04 2.25
CA ASN A 161 -9.16 -0.12 2.37
C ASN A 161 -9.59 -1.39 1.67
N ILE A 162 -10.40 -2.20 2.33
CA ILE A 162 -10.86 -3.49 1.82
C ILE A 162 -12.38 -3.57 1.98
N ILE A 163 -13.06 -3.90 0.90
CA ILE A 163 -14.50 -4.14 0.86
C ILE A 163 -14.74 -5.59 0.47
N MET A 164 -15.62 -6.26 1.18
CA MET A 164 -15.97 -7.65 0.95
C MET A 164 -17.47 -7.79 0.80
N ASP A 165 -17.89 -8.54 -0.21
CA ASP A 165 -19.27 -8.94 -0.49
C ASP A 165 -19.80 -9.86 0.62
N SER A 166 -20.24 -9.25 1.71
CA SER A 166 -20.73 -9.96 2.89
C SER A 166 -22.20 -10.39 2.77
N ASN A 167 -22.93 -9.84 1.80
CA ASN A 167 -24.31 -10.20 1.48
C ASN A 167 -24.39 -11.30 0.40
N TYR A 168 -23.25 -11.63 -0.24
CA TYR A 168 -23.10 -12.69 -1.25
C TYR A 168 -23.91 -12.46 -2.53
N ASP A 169 -24.10 -11.21 -2.95
CA ASP A 169 -24.78 -10.85 -4.21
C ASP A 169 -23.81 -10.76 -5.42
N ASN A 170 -22.52 -11.02 -5.19
CA ASN A 170 -21.42 -10.94 -6.15
C ASN A 170 -21.14 -9.51 -6.67
N VAL A 171 -21.50 -8.50 -5.90
CA VAL A 171 -21.25 -7.09 -6.19
C VAL A 171 -20.65 -6.42 -4.94
N ILE A 172 -19.65 -5.61 -5.07
CA ILE A 172 -19.22 -4.74 -3.97
C ILE A 172 -19.83 -3.35 -4.12
N THR A 173 -20.50 -2.87 -3.07
CA THR A 173 -21.14 -1.57 -3.02
C THR A 173 -20.16 -0.50 -2.57
N ILE A 174 -19.69 0.32 -3.52
CA ILE A 174 -18.66 1.35 -3.31
C ILE A 174 -19.13 2.77 -3.71
N GLU A 175 -20.40 2.98 -3.89
CA GLU A 175 -20.96 4.28 -4.28
C GLU A 175 -20.70 5.39 -3.25
N LYS A 176 -20.58 5.02 -1.96
CA LYS A 176 -20.20 5.94 -0.89
C LYS A 176 -18.76 6.42 -1.01
N GLN A 177 -17.88 5.57 -1.55
CA GLN A 177 -16.49 5.88 -1.80
C GLN A 177 -16.28 6.54 -3.15
N TYR A 178 -16.92 6.00 -4.20
CA TYR A 178 -16.75 6.49 -5.58
C TYR A 178 -18.11 6.58 -6.27
N LYS A 179 -18.57 7.81 -6.51
CA LYS A 179 -19.88 8.12 -7.11
C LYS A 179 -20.04 7.61 -8.53
N ASP A 180 -18.94 7.45 -9.26
CA ASP A 180 -18.92 6.93 -10.63
C ASP A 180 -19.01 5.40 -10.71
N PHE A 181 -18.96 4.71 -9.56
CA PHE A 181 -19.25 3.28 -9.43
C PHE A 181 -20.61 3.02 -8.77
N ALA A 182 -21.56 3.93 -8.90
CA ALA A 182 -22.92 3.72 -8.35
C ALA A 182 -23.71 2.68 -9.15
N ALA A 183 -24.54 1.92 -8.43
CA ALA A 183 -25.55 0.99 -8.96
C ALA A 183 -25.07 0.13 -10.15
N GLU A 184 -25.33 0.58 -11.39
CA GLU A 184 -25.06 -0.19 -12.62
C GLU A 184 -23.56 -0.42 -12.89
N ASN A 185 -22.70 0.45 -12.36
CA ASN A 185 -21.24 0.39 -12.54
C ASN A 185 -20.49 -0.21 -11.35
N SER A 186 -21.20 -0.73 -10.34
CA SER A 186 -20.58 -1.39 -9.19
C SER A 186 -19.77 -2.60 -9.61
N PRO A 187 -18.54 -2.78 -9.08
CA PRO A 187 -17.69 -3.90 -9.47
C PRO A 187 -18.31 -5.25 -9.11
N ARG A 188 -18.44 -6.15 -10.09
CA ARG A 188 -18.95 -7.52 -9.89
C ARG A 188 -17.82 -8.43 -9.44
N VAL A 189 -17.38 -8.22 -8.20
CA VAL A 189 -16.30 -8.97 -7.56
C VAL A 189 -16.66 -9.20 -6.09
N GLY A 190 -16.26 -10.34 -5.55
CA GLY A 190 -16.56 -10.66 -4.15
C GLY A 190 -15.62 -9.96 -3.13
N CYS A 191 -14.56 -9.28 -3.60
CA CYS A 191 -13.69 -8.48 -2.74
C CYS A 191 -12.97 -7.44 -3.59
N GLY A 192 -12.88 -6.22 -3.08
CA GLY A 192 -12.08 -5.13 -3.63
C GLY A 192 -11.16 -4.53 -2.58
N ALA A 193 -9.99 -4.04 -3.00
CA ALA A 193 -9.07 -3.31 -2.15
C ALA A 193 -8.58 -2.06 -2.85
N PHE A 194 -8.33 -0.98 -2.09
CA PHE A 194 -7.81 0.27 -2.65
C PHE A 194 -6.96 1.06 -1.65
N ALA A 195 -6.13 1.95 -2.18
CA ALA A 195 -5.34 2.93 -1.43
C ALA A 195 -5.66 4.33 -1.95
N LEU A 196 -5.64 5.33 -1.06
CA LEU A 196 -6.02 6.72 -1.35
C LEU A 196 -4.99 7.52 -2.17
N GLY A 197 -3.87 6.89 -2.54
CA GLY A 197 -2.86 7.55 -3.33
C GLY A 197 -2.05 8.62 -2.59
N LYS A 198 -1.41 9.49 -3.35
CA LYS A 198 -0.45 10.47 -2.83
C LYS A 198 -1.11 11.61 -2.05
N ASP A 199 -2.27 12.07 -2.48
CA ASP A 199 -2.97 13.18 -1.84
C ASP A 199 -3.72 12.77 -0.57
N ASN A 200 -3.82 11.45 -0.29
CA ASN A 200 -4.51 10.84 0.84
C ASN A 200 -6.01 11.20 0.89
N LYS A 201 -6.62 11.44 -0.24
CA LYS A 201 -8.03 11.78 -0.37
C LYS A 201 -8.73 10.78 -1.30
N LEU A 202 -10.02 10.64 -1.12
CA LEU A 202 -10.85 9.72 -1.89
C LEU A 202 -11.30 10.35 -3.21
N GLY A 203 -10.93 9.75 -4.32
CA GLY A 203 -11.26 10.22 -5.66
C GLY A 203 -10.41 11.40 -6.14
N THR A 204 -10.82 12.05 -7.22
CA THR A 204 -10.10 13.19 -7.79
C THR A 204 -10.20 14.40 -6.87
N ASP A 205 -9.09 14.83 -6.28
CA ASP A 205 -9.03 15.96 -5.34
C ASP A 205 -9.99 15.85 -4.13
N GLY A 206 -10.44 14.63 -3.78
CA GLY A 206 -11.36 14.39 -2.66
C GLY A 206 -12.84 14.54 -3.01
N ASP A 207 -13.21 14.60 -4.28
CA ASP A 207 -14.61 14.72 -4.72
C ASP A 207 -15.36 13.38 -4.81
N GLN A 208 -14.71 12.29 -4.43
CA GLN A 208 -15.28 10.93 -4.49
C GLN A 208 -15.59 10.48 -5.93
N THR A 209 -14.83 10.91 -6.91
CA THR A 209 -14.97 10.49 -8.31
C THR A 209 -13.64 9.91 -8.77
N TYR A 210 -13.62 8.64 -9.16
CA TYR A 210 -12.39 8.01 -9.63
C TYR A 210 -11.95 8.57 -10.99
N LYS A 211 -12.91 8.81 -11.89
CA LYS A 211 -12.65 9.37 -13.22
C LYS A 211 -13.51 10.60 -13.49
N LYS A 212 -12.88 11.78 -13.56
CA LYS A 212 -13.54 13.05 -13.85
C LYS A 212 -13.12 13.56 -15.23
N GLY A 213 -13.92 13.29 -16.24
CA GLY A 213 -13.58 13.60 -17.63
C GLY A 213 -12.34 12.83 -18.11
N SER A 214 -11.25 13.55 -18.42
CA SER A 214 -9.96 12.96 -18.79
C SER A 214 -9.03 12.70 -17.61
N THR A 215 -9.35 13.21 -16.42
CA THR A 215 -8.54 13.07 -15.21
C THR A 215 -8.94 11.79 -14.47
N ILE A 216 -7.95 10.98 -14.10
CA ILE A 216 -8.12 9.78 -13.28
C ILE A 216 -7.52 10.10 -11.91
N SER A 217 -8.17 9.67 -10.82
CA SER A 217 -7.65 9.78 -9.46
C SER A 217 -6.26 9.14 -9.34
N ASP A 218 -5.47 9.59 -8.39
CA ASP A 218 -4.22 8.92 -8.02
C ASP A 218 -4.44 7.71 -7.10
N ASP A 219 -5.69 7.45 -6.69
CA ASP A 219 -6.09 6.25 -5.98
C ASP A 219 -5.69 4.97 -6.72
N VAL A 220 -5.28 3.96 -5.97
CA VAL A 220 -4.91 2.66 -6.52
C VAL A 220 -5.97 1.65 -6.16
N ILE A 221 -6.73 1.18 -7.15
CA ILE A 221 -7.87 0.25 -6.97
C ILE A 221 -7.57 -1.13 -7.56
N SER A 222 -8.11 -2.21 -6.98
CA SER A 222 -7.82 -3.60 -7.38
C SER A 222 -8.66 -4.10 -8.56
N TRP A 223 -9.81 -3.48 -8.82
CA TRP A 223 -10.81 -3.95 -9.80
C TRP A 223 -10.70 -3.29 -11.18
N GLN A 224 -9.61 -2.58 -11.45
CA GLN A 224 -9.23 -2.05 -12.77
C GLN A 224 -7.83 -2.47 -13.17
#